data_e05d04b5b5ef3376ba17b8e65718c660
#
_entry.id   e05d04b5b5ef3376ba17b8e65718c660
#
_cell.length_a   1.000
_cell.length_b   1.000
_cell.length_c   1.000
_cell.angle_alpha   90.00
_cell.angle_beta   90.00
_cell.angle_gamma   90.00
#
_symmetry.space_group_name_H-M   'P 1'
#
loop_
_entity.id
_entity.type
_entity.pdbx_description
1 polymer ?
#
loop_
_entity_poly.entity_id
_entity_poly.type
_entity_poly.pdbx_seq_one_letter_code
_entity_poly.pdbx_strand_id
1 'polypeptide(L)'
;ISFDSVSTVSELAAKINSVNGVSAHIKKEQALPSGGVYVTSGASKNLGENPLRLFVADESSTVTADDIRAALKDFSSVDVKEVGSDTERAFQIRMGVTGEESKTMQGDANKALTDTFGADKIAISKSDFIGAQYSQSLIRDSILLVLATLVLIFIYSAIRFHWDFALAAVIAIIHDALIMVSFISFIQMEFSTTTLAAILTIIGYSINATVVILDRVRSDIKVVEAKTFKEILNSALTSTLSRSVITTLTTLFAVLALFFFTTGTIHDFSLALTVGLISGCYSSIFIAGAFILSVRKNQKFTTIASKSNISQFKPAEDETDDAE
;
A
#
# COMPACT_ATOMS: atom_id res chain seq x y z
N ILE A 1 16.63 -28.75 -0.49
CA ILE A 1 16.61 -29.08 0.96
C ILE A 1 15.46 -28.29 1.55
N SER A 2 14.49 -28.99 2.17
CA SER A 2 13.42 -28.30 2.94
C SER A 2 13.95 -27.96 4.32
N PHE A 3 13.79 -26.69 4.75
CA PHE A 3 14.21 -26.22 6.06
C PHE A 3 13.30 -26.73 7.19
N ASP A 4 12.05 -27.13 6.89
CA ASP A 4 11.08 -27.59 7.89
C ASP A 4 11.53 -28.85 8.68
N SER A 5 12.54 -29.53 8.17
CA SER A 5 13.08 -30.78 8.74
C SER A 5 14.47 -30.62 9.34
N VAL A 6 14.90 -29.40 9.66
CA VAL A 6 16.25 -29.06 10.13
C VAL A 6 16.13 -28.04 11.25
N SER A 7 16.63 -28.38 12.43
CA SER A 7 16.53 -27.56 13.63
C SER A 7 17.87 -26.91 14.03
N THR A 8 18.99 -27.42 13.52
CA THR A 8 20.33 -26.94 13.86
C THR A 8 21.23 -26.76 12.64
N VAL A 9 22.26 -25.94 12.80
CA VAL A 9 23.29 -25.74 11.75
C VAL A 9 23.98 -27.05 11.41
N SER A 10 24.21 -27.93 12.39
CA SER A 10 24.76 -29.27 12.16
C SER A 10 23.90 -30.14 11.28
N GLU A 11 22.58 -30.16 11.52
CA GLU A 11 21.64 -30.93 10.70
C GLU A 11 21.57 -30.38 9.27
N LEU A 12 21.61 -29.04 9.12
CA LEU A 12 21.68 -28.40 7.81
C LEU A 12 22.95 -28.80 7.05
N ALA A 13 24.12 -28.73 7.72
CA ALA A 13 25.38 -29.10 7.11
C ALA A 13 25.42 -30.60 6.74
N ALA A 14 24.89 -31.49 7.59
CA ALA A 14 24.74 -32.91 7.28
C ALA A 14 23.90 -33.16 6.06
N LYS A 15 22.78 -32.46 5.91
CA LYS A 15 21.93 -32.54 4.69
C LYS A 15 22.62 -32.00 3.46
N ILE A 16 23.38 -30.92 3.56
CA ILE A 16 24.16 -30.39 2.42
C ILE A 16 25.23 -31.41 2.03
N ASN A 17 25.93 -31.98 3.00
CA ASN A 17 26.97 -33.01 2.77
C ASN A 17 26.41 -34.32 2.18
N SER A 18 25.12 -34.58 2.30
CA SER A 18 24.49 -35.74 1.65
C SER A 18 24.26 -35.56 0.14
N VAL A 19 24.48 -34.37 -0.39
CA VAL A 19 24.39 -34.06 -1.81
C VAL A 19 25.74 -34.34 -2.48
N ASN A 20 25.76 -35.20 -3.51
CA ASN A 20 26.98 -35.54 -4.21
C ASN A 20 27.67 -34.30 -4.81
N GLY A 21 28.98 -34.16 -4.52
CA GLY A 21 29.81 -33.08 -5.06
C GLY A 21 29.74 -31.77 -4.29
N VAL A 22 29.08 -31.73 -3.14
CA VAL A 22 29.01 -30.55 -2.27
C VAL A 22 29.50 -30.91 -0.88
N SER A 23 30.32 -30.03 -0.24
CA SER A 23 30.74 -30.16 1.14
C SER A 23 30.43 -28.88 1.90
N ALA A 24 29.93 -29.01 3.12
CA ALA A 24 29.67 -27.92 4.04
C ALA A 24 30.50 -28.04 5.32
N HIS A 25 31.07 -26.93 5.76
CA HIS A 25 31.81 -26.83 7.00
C HIS A 25 31.12 -25.83 7.92
N ILE A 26 30.96 -26.22 9.17
CA ILE A 26 30.32 -25.40 10.20
C ILE A 26 31.39 -24.49 10.81
N LYS A 27 31.10 -23.20 10.94
CA LYS A 27 31.93 -22.25 11.68
C LYS A 27 31.44 -22.04 13.11
N LYS A 28 30.13 -21.98 13.33
CA LYS A 28 29.48 -21.82 14.62
C LYS A 28 28.28 -22.73 14.70
N GLU A 29 28.15 -23.49 15.76
CA GLU A 29 26.96 -24.31 16.02
C GLU A 29 25.94 -23.49 16.77
N GLN A 30 24.71 -23.51 16.25
CA GLN A 30 23.53 -22.89 16.88
C GLN A 30 22.23 -23.51 16.33
N ALA A 31 21.13 -23.25 17.03
CA ALA A 31 19.80 -23.56 16.49
C ALA A 31 19.54 -22.71 15.24
N LEU A 32 18.77 -23.24 14.30
CA LEU A 32 18.31 -22.45 13.15
C LEU A 32 17.16 -21.58 13.61
N PRO A 33 17.27 -20.24 13.51
CA PRO A 33 16.19 -19.34 13.83
C PRO A 33 15.07 -19.43 12.79
N SER A 34 13.89 -19.00 13.15
CA SER A 34 12.71 -18.96 12.26
C SER A 34 12.91 -18.06 11.03
N GLY A 35 13.84 -17.10 11.08
CA GLY A 35 14.16 -16.18 9.98
C GLY A 35 14.93 -16.81 8.80
N GLY A 36 15.45 -18.05 8.96
CA GLY A 36 16.11 -18.75 7.87
C GLY A 36 17.61 -18.49 7.72
N VAL A 37 18.12 -18.76 6.53
CA VAL A 37 19.55 -18.67 6.18
C VAL A 37 19.74 -17.60 5.12
N TYR A 38 20.72 -16.74 5.34
CA TYR A 38 21.03 -15.61 4.46
C TYR A 38 22.31 -15.83 3.67
N VAL A 39 22.36 -15.26 2.47
CA VAL A 39 23.52 -15.26 1.59
C VAL A 39 23.79 -13.82 1.16
N THR A 40 25.06 -13.41 1.15
CA THR A 40 25.42 -12.08 0.65
C THR A 40 25.02 -11.93 -0.82
N SER A 41 24.35 -10.84 -1.16
CA SER A 41 23.96 -10.50 -2.52
C SER A 41 25.20 -10.42 -3.43
N GLY A 42 25.10 -11.01 -4.64
CA GLY A 42 26.19 -11.10 -5.58
C GLY A 42 27.21 -12.22 -5.29
N ALA A 43 27.01 -13.03 -4.25
CA ALA A 43 27.81 -14.21 -4.03
C ALA A 43 27.68 -15.16 -5.23
N SER A 44 28.81 -15.80 -5.63
CA SER A 44 28.82 -16.72 -6.78
C SER A 44 27.88 -17.89 -6.53
N LYS A 45 27.03 -18.19 -7.52
CA LYS A 45 26.19 -19.39 -7.50
C LYS A 45 26.99 -20.66 -7.81
N ASN A 46 28.20 -20.52 -8.35
CA ASN A 46 29.10 -21.64 -8.63
C ASN A 46 30.00 -21.88 -7.40
N LEU A 47 29.87 -23.04 -6.79
CA LEU A 47 30.70 -23.51 -5.71
C LEU A 47 32.08 -23.95 -6.28
N GLY A 48 32.88 -22.99 -6.69
CA GLY A 48 34.24 -23.23 -7.20
C GLY A 48 35.31 -23.03 -6.12
N GLU A 49 36.35 -22.26 -6.45
CA GLU A 49 37.46 -21.96 -5.52
C GLU A 49 37.02 -21.13 -4.31
N ASN A 50 35.95 -20.33 -4.45
CA ASN A 50 35.40 -19.51 -3.38
C ASN A 50 34.18 -20.18 -2.72
N PRO A 51 34.23 -20.55 -1.44
CA PRO A 51 33.12 -21.17 -0.75
C PRO A 51 31.98 -20.17 -0.57
N LEU A 52 30.74 -20.63 -0.85
CA LEU A 52 29.54 -19.86 -0.52
C LEU A 52 29.37 -19.83 1.00
N ARG A 53 29.27 -18.64 1.56
CA ARG A 53 29.02 -18.46 2.99
C ARG A 53 27.52 -18.35 3.25
N LEU A 54 27.02 -19.21 4.13
CA LEU A 54 25.66 -19.16 4.64
C LEU A 54 25.69 -18.52 6.02
N PHE A 55 24.86 -17.52 6.21
CA PHE A 55 24.72 -16.78 7.46
C PHE A 55 23.39 -17.14 8.10
N VAL A 56 23.42 -17.29 9.41
CA VAL A 56 22.25 -17.54 10.23
C VAL A 56 22.17 -16.43 11.27
N ALA A 57 20.98 -15.87 11.50
CA ALA A 57 20.82 -14.81 12.50
C ALA A 57 21.25 -15.31 13.88
N ASP A 58 22.05 -14.52 14.58
CA ASP A 58 22.45 -14.79 15.96
C ASP A 58 21.54 -14.02 16.91
N GLU A 59 20.56 -14.71 17.49
CA GLU A 59 19.60 -14.13 18.45
C GLU A 59 20.28 -13.56 19.69
N SER A 60 21.48 -14.04 20.02
CA SER A 60 22.29 -13.53 21.14
C SER A 60 23.05 -12.23 20.82
N SER A 61 23.00 -11.77 19.56
CA SER A 61 23.68 -10.54 19.15
C SER A 61 23.01 -9.33 19.80
N THR A 62 23.80 -8.46 20.39
CA THR A 62 23.40 -7.20 21.03
C THR A 62 23.58 -5.98 20.10
N VAL A 63 23.93 -6.20 18.83
CA VAL A 63 24.14 -5.11 17.87
C VAL A 63 22.85 -4.35 17.66
N THR A 64 22.92 -3.04 17.83
CA THR A 64 21.78 -2.11 17.67
C THR A 64 21.93 -1.26 16.40
N ALA A 65 20.85 -0.59 16.01
CA ALA A 65 20.90 0.38 14.91
C ALA A 65 21.89 1.53 15.19
N ASP A 66 22.09 1.88 16.46
CA ASP A 66 23.04 2.94 16.86
C ASP A 66 24.50 2.50 16.70
N ASP A 67 24.81 1.23 16.95
CA ASP A 67 26.16 0.68 16.70
C ASP A 67 26.50 0.72 15.22
N ILE A 68 25.52 0.43 14.36
CA ILE A 68 25.69 0.51 12.90
C ILE A 68 25.85 1.96 12.45
N ARG A 69 25.08 2.90 13.01
CA ARG A 69 25.27 4.34 12.74
C ARG A 69 26.66 4.82 13.16
N ALA A 70 27.13 4.35 14.31
CA ALA A 70 28.46 4.68 14.79
C ALA A 70 29.57 4.15 13.86
N ALA A 71 29.41 2.94 13.31
CA ALA A 71 30.33 2.37 12.33
C ALA A 71 30.34 3.13 11.00
N LEU A 72 29.24 3.77 10.65
CA LEU A 72 29.06 4.53 9.41
C LEU A 72 29.09 6.06 9.61
N LYS A 73 29.62 6.54 10.74
CA LYS A 73 29.62 7.98 11.09
C LYS A 73 30.34 8.89 10.08
N ASP A 74 31.27 8.34 9.32
CA ASP A 74 32.06 9.08 8.33
C ASP A 74 31.30 9.27 6.99
N PHE A 75 30.12 8.67 6.87
CA PHE A 75 29.23 8.81 5.73
C PHE A 75 28.16 9.86 6.00
N SER A 76 27.78 10.61 4.96
CA SER A 76 26.72 11.61 5.07
C SER A 76 25.32 10.97 5.00
N SER A 77 24.39 11.51 5.79
CA SER A 77 22.96 11.14 5.76
C SER A 77 22.71 9.63 5.92
N VAL A 78 23.23 9.05 7.00
CA VAL A 78 22.99 7.63 7.31
C VAL A 78 21.73 7.47 8.15
N ASP A 79 20.74 6.75 7.62
CA ASP A 79 19.57 6.29 8.35
C ASP A 79 19.63 4.76 8.49
N VAL A 80 19.45 4.27 9.70
CA VAL A 80 19.46 2.83 10.01
C VAL A 80 18.17 2.48 10.73
N LYS A 81 17.44 1.52 10.17
CA LYS A 81 16.22 0.96 10.76
C LYS A 81 16.36 -0.54 10.92
N GLU A 82 15.91 -1.06 12.05
CA GLU A 82 15.73 -2.49 12.24
C GLU A 82 14.51 -2.96 11.43
N VAL A 83 14.64 -4.09 10.73
CA VAL A 83 13.63 -4.62 9.81
C VAL A 83 13.36 -6.07 10.14
N GLY A 84 12.10 -6.46 10.16
CA GLY A 84 11.70 -7.82 10.53
C GLY A 84 11.47 -8.00 12.02
N SER A 85 11.50 -9.26 12.46
CA SER A 85 11.38 -9.60 13.88
C SER A 85 12.73 -9.47 14.59
N ASP A 86 12.71 -9.30 15.90
CA ASP A 86 13.92 -9.24 16.74
C ASP A 86 14.84 -10.47 16.56
N THR A 87 14.29 -11.58 16.08
CA THR A 87 15.04 -12.82 15.82
C THR A 87 15.78 -12.81 14.48
N GLU A 88 15.39 -11.94 13.52
CA GLU A 88 16.02 -11.87 12.20
C GLU A 88 17.32 -11.07 12.20
N ARG A 89 17.47 -10.13 13.14
CA ARG A 89 18.64 -9.22 13.23
C ARG A 89 18.98 -8.57 11.89
N ALA A 90 17.97 -8.14 11.19
CA ALA A 90 18.09 -7.49 9.89
C ALA A 90 18.00 -5.98 10.03
N PHE A 91 18.86 -5.26 9.32
CA PHE A 91 18.91 -3.80 9.33
C PHE A 91 18.82 -3.26 7.91
N GLN A 92 18.02 -2.26 7.72
CA GLN A 92 18.00 -1.47 6.50
C GLN A 92 18.84 -0.21 6.71
N ILE A 93 19.88 -0.07 5.90
CA ILE A 93 20.78 1.09 5.94
C ILE A 93 20.51 1.93 4.69
N ARG A 94 20.21 3.20 4.88
CA ARG A 94 20.06 4.18 3.80
C ARG A 94 21.15 5.22 3.94
N MET A 95 21.82 5.52 2.83
CA MET A 95 22.88 6.51 2.79
C MET A 95 22.63 7.50 1.67
N GLY A 96 22.74 8.80 1.99
CA GLY A 96 22.69 9.85 0.99
C GLY A 96 24.00 9.95 0.24
N VAL A 97 23.93 10.05 -1.10
CA VAL A 97 25.10 10.17 -1.96
C VAL A 97 24.98 11.45 -2.78
N THR A 98 26.04 12.26 -2.77
CA THR A 98 26.14 13.44 -3.63
C THR A 98 27.31 13.27 -4.61
N GLY A 99 27.05 13.36 -5.91
CA GLY A 99 28.10 13.39 -6.93
C GLY A 99 28.57 12.02 -7.44
N GLU A 100 29.80 11.98 -7.98
CA GLU A 100 30.41 10.79 -8.60
C GLU A 100 30.88 9.72 -7.60
N GLU A 101 30.91 10.01 -6.32
CA GLU A 101 31.36 9.12 -5.25
C GLU A 101 30.44 7.89 -5.05
N SER A 102 29.32 7.86 -5.73
CA SER A 102 28.29 6.84 -5.57
C SER A 102 28.76 5.41 -5.92
N LYS A 103 29.75 5.28 -6.81
CA LYS A 103 30.21 3.95 -7.26
C LYS A 103 31.11 3.25 -6.27
N THR A 104 31.84 4.03 -5.46
CA THR A 104 32.76 3.49 -4.43
C THR A 104 32.09 3.35 -3.09
N MET A 105 31.08 4.17 -2.79
CA MET A 105 30.43 4.26 -1.48
C MET A 105 29.90 2.93 -0.98
N GLN A 106 29.31 2.10 -1.83
CA GLN A 106 28.85 0.77 -1.43
C GLN A 106 30.02 -0.11 -0.95
N GLY A 107 31.14 -0.07 -1.65
CA GLY A 107 32.37 -0.77 -1.28
C GLY A 107 32.95 -0.25 0.04
N ASP A 108 32.99 1.08 0.19
CA ASP A 108 33.54 1.74 1.37
C ASP A 108 32.66 1.50 2.62
N ALA A 109 31.33 1.57 2.47
CA ALA A 109 30.40 1.24 3.54
C ALA A 109 30.49 -0.24 3.96
N ASN A 110 30.57 -1.15 2.98
CA ASN A 110 30.77 -2.56 3.26
C ASN A 110 32.09 -2.79 4.00
N LYS A 111 33.15 -2.12 3.59
CA LYS A 111 34.45 -2.19 4.26
C LYS A 111 34.36 -1.65 5.70
N ALA A 112 33.75 -0.48 5.93
CA ALA A 112 33.57 0.08 7.26
C ALA A 112 32.80 -0.87 8.20
N LEU A 113 31.73 -1.48 7.69
CA LEU A 113 30.96 -2.47 8.45
C LEU A 113 31.79 -3.73 8.74
N THR A 114 32.48 -4.27 7.73
CA THR A 114 33.31 -5.47 7.91
C THR A 114 34.51 -5.25 8.81
N ASP A 115 35.12 -4.07 8.81
CA ASP A 115 36.20 -3.69 9.69
C ASP A 115 35.71 -3.54 11.14
N THR A 116 34.47 -3.08 11.35
CA THR A 116 33.91 -2.89 12.69
C THR A 116 33.36 -4.19 13.28
N PHE A 117 32.57 -4.95 12.53
CA PHE A 117 31.83 -6.12 13.04
C PHE A 117 32.48 -7.46 12.64
N GLY A 118 33.34 -7.45 11.63
CA GLY A 118 33.96 -8.64 11.04
C GLY A 118 33.21 -9.18 9.83
N ALA A 119 33.97 -9.54 8.79
CA ALA A 119 33.43 -10.05 7.53
C ALA A 119 32.64 -11.38 7.67
N ASP A 120 32.86 -12.11 8.73
CA ASP A 120 32.20 -13.38 9.03
C ASP A 120 30.85 -13.21 9.75
N LYS A 121 30.48 -11.97 10.12
CA LYS A 121 29.28 -11.67 10.90
C LYS A 121 28.27 -10.86 10.13
N ILE A 122 28.56 -10.47 8.89
CA ILE A 122 27.70 -9.61 8.08
C ILE A 122 27.31 -10.32 6.81
N ALA A 123 26.00 -10.37 6.52
CA ALA A 123 25.45 -10.76 5.24
C ALA A 123 24.69 -9.60 4.63
N ILE A 124 25.10 -9.12 3.46
CA ILE A 124 24.39 -8.10 2.71
C ILE A 124 23.37 -8.80 1.81
N SER A 125 22.15 -8.93 2.27
CA SER A 125 21.08 -9.64 1.55
C SER A 125 20.66 -8.92 0.26
N LYS A 126 20.64 -7.59 0.28
CA LYS A 126 20.26 -6.75 -0.83
C LYS A 126 21.01 -5.42 -0.80
N SER A 127 21.42 -4.95 -1.96
CA SER A 127 22.00 -3.63 -2.12
C SER A 127 21.49 -3.01 -3.41
N ASP A 128 20.78 -1.89 -3.27
CA ASP A 128 20.25 -1.12 -4.38
C ASP A 128 20.88 0.27 -4.39
N PHE A 129 21.22 0.75 -5.56
CA PHE A 129 21.67 2.13 -5.76
C PHE A 129 20.64 2.91 -6.55
N ILE A 130 20.19 4.04 -5.97
CA ILE A 130 19.24 4.94 -6.61
C ILE A 130 19.95 6.25 -6.93
N GLY A 131 20.29 6.46 -8.19
CA GLY A 131 20.92 7.69 -8.64
C GLY A 131 19.99 8.90 -8.57
N ALA A 132 20.55 10.10 -8.42
CA ALA A 132 19.78 11.37 -8.33
C ALA A 132 18.87 11.59 -9.55
N GLN A 133 19.30 11.22 -10.75
CA GLN A 133 18.47 11.29 -11.94
C GLN A 133 17.24 10.39 -11.87
N TYR A 134 17.39 9.18 -11.30
CA TYR A 134 16.27 8.27 -11.10
C TYR A 134 15.26 8.85 -10.11
N SER A 135 15.72 9.40 -8.99
CA SER A 135 14.83 10.04 -8.01
C SER A 135 14.06 11.22 -8.60
N GLN A 136 14.72 12.07 -9.38
CA GLN A 136 14.06 13.19 -10.07
C GLN A 136 13.05 12.71 -11.11
N SER A 137 13.39 11.69 -11.90
CA SER A 137 12.47 11.13 -12.87
C SER A 137 11.28 10.46 -12.19
N LEU A 138 11.51 9.73 -11.10
CA LEU A 138 10.44 9.10 -10.33
C LEU A 138 9.44 10.13 -9.79
N ILE A 139 9.91 11.24 -9.21
CA ILE A 139 9.03 12.31 -8.70
C ILE A 139 8.23 12.92 -9.85
N ARG A 140 8.91 13.33 -10.93
CA ARG A 140 8.25 13.93 -12.10
C ARG A 140 7.21 12.99 -12.71
N ASP A 141 7.58 11.75 -12.93
CA ASP A 141 6.72 10.76 -13.57
C ASP A 141 5.55 10.37 -12.64
N SER A 142 5.77 10.37 -11.32
CA SER A 142 4.71 10.19 -10.33
C SER A 142 3.67 11.31 -10.37
N ILE A 143 4.11 12.56 -10.40
CA ILE A 143 3.21 13.71 -10.51
C ILE A 143 2.42 13.63 -11.82
N LEU A 144 3.08 13.32 -12.93
CA LEU A 144 2.44 13.19 -14.23
C LEU A 144 1.38 12.06 -14.23
N LEU A 145 1.72 10.90 -13.67
CA LEU A 145 0.80 9.75 -13.57
C LEU A 145 -0.41 10.06 -12.70
N VAL A 146 -0.21 10.70 -11.55
CA VAL A 146 -1.32 11.11 -10.67
C VAL A 146 -2.21 12.13 -11.38
N LEU A 147 -1.63 13.16 -12.00
CA LEU A 147 -2.40 14.15 -12.75
C LEU A 147 -3.16 13.53 -13.93
N ALA A 148 -2.52 12.66 -14.70
CA ALA A 148 -3.17 11.94 -15.80
C ALA A 148 -4.34 11.09 -15.30
N THR A 149 -4.16 10.39 -14.17
CA THR A 149 -5.22 9.60 -13.53
C THR A 149 -6.38 10.48 -13.09
N LEU A 150 -6.12 11.62 -12.46
CA LEU A 150 -7.17 12.57 -12.05
C LEU A 150 -7.96 13.12 -13.26
N VAL A 151 -7.27 13.46 -14.35
CA VAL A 151 -7.91 13.93 -15.60
C VAL A 151 -8.77 12.83 -16.21
N LEU A 152 -8.28 11.59 -16.29
CA LEU A 152 -9.05 10.46 -16.83
C LEU A 152 -10.29 10.18 -15.98
N ILE A 153 -10.14 10.20 -14.65
CA ILE A 153 -11.27 10.03 -13.72
C ILE A 153 -12.27 11.17 -13.87
N PHE A 154 -11.80 12.41 -14.02
CA PHE A 154 -12.69 13.55 -14.24
C PHE A 154 -13.49 13.39 -15.54
N ILE A 155 -12.83 13.06 -16.66
CA ILE A 155 -13.46 12.83 -17.95
C ILE A 155 -14.50 11.70 -17.85
N TYR A 156 -14.11 10.55 -17.29
CA TYR A 156 -15.02 9.42 -17.08
C TYR A 156 -16.25 9.82 -16.24
N SER A 157 -16.00 10.50 -15.11
CA SER A 157 -17.05 10.93 -14.21
C SER A 157 -17.95 12.00 -14.83
N ALA A 158 -17.42 12.91 -15.63
CA ALA A 158 -18.18 13.95 -16.33
C ALA A 158 -19.09 13.36 -17.43
N ILE A 159 -18.63 12.32 -18.12
CA ILE A 159 -19.44 11.58 -19.10
C ILE A 159 -20.54 10.77 -18.41
N ARG A 160 -20.22 10.13 -17.28
CA ARG A 160 -21.14 9.25 -16.55
C ARG A 160 -22.15 10.01 -15.69
N PHE A 161 -21.73 11.16 -15.14
CA PHE A 161 -22.52 12.02 -14.24
C PHE A 161 -22.55 13.47 -14.75
N HIS A 162 -23.18 14.36 -14.01
CA HIS A 162 -23.05 15.80 -14.23
C HIS A 162 -21.66 16.27 -13.78
N TRP A 163 -21.18 17.36 -14.37
CA TRP A 163 -19.85 17.90 -14.12
C TRP A 163 -19.57 18.26 -12.64
N ASP A 164 -20.59 18.66 -11.88
CA ASP A 164 -20.50 18.98 -10.45
C ASP A 164 -20.25 17.72 -9.60
N PHE A 165 -20.83 16.58 -9.97
CA PHE A 165 -20.52 15.29 -9.35
C PHE A 165 -19.10 14.84 -9.69
N ALA A 166 -18.66 15.08 -10.92
CA ALA A 166 -17.30 14.78 -11.34
C ALA A 166 -16.26 15.60 -10.55
N LEU A 167 -16.54 16.89 -10.34
CA LEU A 167 -15.68 17.74 -9.49
C LEU A 167 -15.66 17.26 -8.04
N ALA A 168 -16.81 16.89 -7.47
CA ALA A 168 -16.87 16.34 -6.10
C ALA A 168 -16.00 15.10 -5.94
N ALA A 169 -16.04 14.19 -6.90
CA ALA A 169 -15.23 12.99 -6.91
C ALA A 169 -13.72 13.31 -6.98
N VAL A 170 -13.32 14.21 -7.88
CA VAL A 170 -11.90 14.58 -8.04
C VAL A 170 -11.37 15.29 -6.79
N ILE A 171 -12.15 16.18 -6.17
CA ILE A 171 -11.75 16.87 -4.94
C ILE A 171 -11.54 15.86 -3.79
N ALA A 172 -12.41 14.86 -3.64
CA ALA A 172 -12.22 13.81 -2.65
C ALA A 172 -10.94 13.02 -2.90
N ILE A 173 -10.64 12.67 -4.15
CA ILE A 173 -9.42 11.95 -4.53
C ILE A 173 -8.16 12.79 -4.29
N ILE A 174 -8.20 14.08 -4.62
CA ILE A 174 -7.07 15.00 -4.34
C ILE A 174 -6.81 15.05 -2.83
N HIS A 175 -7.86 15.13 -2.02
CA HIS A 175 -7.73 15.08 -0.56
C HIS A 175 -7.03 13.76 -0.13
N ASP A 176 -7.44 12.61 -0.64
CA ASP A 176 -6.86 11.33 -0.29
C ASP A 176 -5.38 11.24 -0.69
N ALA A 177 -5.05 11.69 -1.90
CA ALA A 177 -3.67 11.74 -2.36
C ALA A 177 -2.80 12.65 -1.48
N LEU A 178 -3.32 13.81 -1.05
CA LEU A 178 -2.61 14.72 -0.14
C LEU A 178 -2.41 14.10 1.24
N ILE A 179 -3.41 13.43 1.80
CA ILE A 179 -3.29 12.72 3.08
C ILE A 179 -2.21 11.63 2.98
N MET A 180 -2.21 10.85 1.91
CA MET A 180 -1.18 9.81 1.72
C MET A 180 0.22 10.38 1.59
N VAL A 181 0.42 11.41 0.76
CA VAL A 181 1.73 12.05 0.61
C VAL A 181 2.19 12.67 1.93
N SER A 182 1.27 13.32 2.65
CA SER A 182 1.57 13.90 3.98
C SER A 182 1.97 12.82 4.99
N PHE A 183 1.27 11.70 5.02
CA PHE A 183 1.57 10.58 5.90
C PHE A 183 2.94 9.96 5.57
N ILE A 184 3.21 9.67 4.29
CA ILE A 184 4.49 9.15 3.80
C ILE A 184 5.64 10.08 4.22
N SER A 185 5.45 11.38 4.05
CA SER A 185 6.44 12.39 4.46
C SER A 185 6.61 12.47 5.98
N PHE A 186 5.51 12.39 6.74
CA PHE A 186 5.53 12.49 8.21
C PHE A 186 6.29 11.34 8.86
N ILE A 187 6.07 10.11 8.41
CA ILE A 187 6.77 8.93 8.96
C ILE A 187 8.11 8.67 8.26
N GLN A 188 8.55 9.56 7.36
CA GLN A 188 9.81 9.45 6.60
C GLN A 188 9.92 8.12 5.84
N MET A 189 8.79 7.64 5.29
CA MET A 189 8.76 6.44 4.45
C MET A 189 9.47 6.71 3.12
N GLU A 190 10.15 5.71 2.58
CA GLU A 190 10.79 5.82 1.27
C GLU A 190 9.77 6.01 0.16
N PHE A 191 9.97 7.06 -0.64
CA PHE A 191 9.18 7.27 -1.85
C PHE A 191 9.75 6.43 -2.99
N SER A 192 9.09 5.34 -3.31
CA SER A 192 9.48 4.35 -4.31
C SER A 192 8.35 4.11 -5.32
N THR A 193 8.63 3.31 -6.34
CA THR A 193 7.59 2.84 -7.28
C THR A 193 6.47 2.07 -6.57
N THR A 194 6.80 1.36 -5.49
CA THR A 194 5.81 0.64 -4.67
C THR A 194 4.91 1.63 -3.92
N THR A 195 5.47 2.70 -3.36
CA THR A 195 4.71 3.78 -2.71
C THR A 195 3.80 4.50 -3.70
N LEU A 196 4.31 4.78 -4.92
CA LEU A 196 3.48 5.33 -6.00
C LEU A 196 2.33 4.39 -6.38
N ALA A 197 2.60 3.08 -6.47
CA ALA A 197 1.57 2.10 -6.74
C ALA A 197 0.49 2.08 -5.65
N ALA A 198 0.85 2.26 -4.37
CA ALA A 198 -0.11 2.41 -3.28
C ALA A 198 -1.02 3.64 -3.49
N ILE A 199 -0.44 4.80 -3.82
CA ILE A 199 -1.21 6.03 -4.08
C ILE A 199 -2.20 5.82 -5.23
N LEU A 200 -1.75 5.27 -6.37
CA LEU A 200 -2.62 5.01 -7.51
C LEU A 200 -3.71 3.98 -7.21
N THR A 201 -3.40 2.96 -6.41
CA THR A 201 -4.37 1.96 -5.94
C THR A 201 -5.47 2.60 -5.09
N ILE A 202 -5.10 3.49 -4.17
CA ILE A 202 -6.08 4.20 -3.33
C ILE A 202 -6.92 5.16 -4.15
N ILE A 203 -6.35 5.86 -5.12
CA ILE A 203 -7.12 6.69 -6.06
C ILE A 203 -8.21 5.85 -6.74
N GLY A 204 -7.86 4.66 -7.25
CA GLY A 204 -8.82 3.75 -7.87
C GLY A 204 -9.84 3.17 -6.90
N TYR A 205 -9.46 2.92 -5.64
CA TYR A 205 -10.38 2.42 -4.62
C TYR A 205 -11.34 3.50 -4.12
N SER A 206 -10.85 4.70 -3.85
CA SER A 206 -11.64 5.84 -3.35
C SER A 206 -12.72 6.28 -4.35
N ILE A 207 -12.40 6.29 -5.67
CA ILE A 207 -13.39 6.63 -6.67
C ILE A 207 -14.56 5.65 -6.68
N ASN A 208 -14.34 4.35 -6.45
CA ASN A 208 -15.40 3.36 -6.41
C ASN A 208 -16.43 3.67 -5.30
N ALA A 209 -15.98 3.98 -4.09
CA ALA A 209 -16.86 4.38 -2.99
C ALA A 209 -17.63 5.67 -3.30
N THR A 210 -16.94 6.68 -3.83
CA THR A 210 -17.54 7.97 -4.20
C THR A 210 -18.60 7.81 -5.28
N VAL A 211 -18.32 7.03 -6.34
CA VAL A 211 -19.27 6.76 -7.44
C VAL A 211 -20.54 6.08 -6.95
N VAL A 212 -20.44 5.13 -6.02
CA VAL A 212 -21.64 4.46 -5.46
C VAL A 212 -22.54 5.46 -4.75
N ILE A 213 -21.98 6.37 -3.95
CA ILE A 213 -22.74 7.42 -3.27
C ILE A 213 -23.37 8.38 -4.29
N LEU A 214 -22.60 8.86 -5.26
CA LEU A 214 -23.07 9.82 -6.26
C LEU A 214 -24.14 9.23 -7.19
N ASP A 215 -24.02 7.95 -7.55
CA ASP A 215 -25.05 7.26 -8.34
C ASP A 215 -26.35 7.10 -7.54
N ARG A 216 -26.25 6.84 -6.25
CA ARG A 216 -27.42 6.81 -5.37
C ARG A 216 -28.09 8.18 -5.25
N VAL A 217 -27.32 9.23 -5.03
CA VAL A 217 -27.85 10.61 -5.02
C VAL A 217 -28.57 10.93 -6.33
N ARG A 218 -27.96 10.59 -7.48
CA ARG A 218 -28.55 10.78 -8.80
C ARG A 218 -29.87 10.02 -8.98
N SER A 219 -29.93 8.80 -8.46
CA SER A 219 -31.15 7.99 -8.48
C SER A 219 -32.25 8.60 -7.61
N ASP A 220 -31.91 9.00 -6.39
CA ASP A 220 -32.86 9.54 -5.43
C ASP A 220 -33.42 10.91 -5.87
N ILE A 221 -32.65 11.75 -6.57
CA ILE A 221 -33.15 13.01 -7.19
C ILE A 221 -34.34 12.78 -8.13
N LYS A 222 -34.37 11.62 -8.81
CA LYS A 222 -35.44 11.32 -9.79
C LYS A 222 -36.72 10.79 -9.17
N VAL A 223 -36.66 10.22 -7.97
CA VAL A 223 -37.74 9.44 -7.35
C VAL A 223 -38.38 10.17 -6.18
N VAL A 224 -37.63 10.99 -5.46
CA VAL A 224 -38.06 11.58 -4.21
C VAL A 224 -38.83 12.87 -4.43
N GLU A 225 -40.07 12.94 -3.96
CA GLU A 225 -40.95 14.12 -4.08
C GLU A 225 -40.56 15.20 -3.06
N ALA A 226 -40.51 16.45 -3.52
CA ALA A 226 -40.53 17.70 -2.75
C ALA A 226 -39.53 17.80 -1.56
N LYS A 227 -38.35 17.12 -1.61
CA LYS A 227 -37.31 17.23 -0.57
C LYS A 227 -36.23 18.22 -0.97
N THR A 228 -35.57 18.78 0.07
CA THR A 228 -34.36 19.58 -0.14
C THR A 228 -33.21 18.69 -0.60
N PHE A 229 -32.27 19.25 -1.35
CA PHE A 229 -31.08 18.48 -1.77
C PHE A 229 -30.33 17.88 -0.58
N LYS A 230 -30.30 18.56 0.57
CA LYS A 230 -29.72 18.08 1.81
C LYS A 230 -30.37 16.77 2.28
N GLU A 231 -31.69 16.67 2.22
CA GLU A 231 -32.41 15.45 2.64
C GLU A 231 -32.18 14.30 1.68
N ILE A 232 -32.13 14.58 0.38
CA ILE A 232 -31.81 13.58 -0.66
C ILE A 232 -30.39 13.04 -0.45
N LEU A 233 -29.42 13.93 -0.26
CA LEU A 233 -28.03 13.55 -0.01
C LEU A 233 -27.90 12.72 1.26
N ASN A 234 -28.56 13.13 2.35
CA ASN A 234 -28.50 12.42 3.63
C ASN A 234 -29.13 11.01 3.52
N SER A 235 -30.25 10.90 2.79
CA SER A 235 -30.88 9.60 2.50
C SER A 235 -29.96 8.68 1.69
N ALA A 236 -29.33 9.21 0.65
CA ALA A 236 -28.40 8.48 -0.20
C ALA A 236 -27.16 8.02 0.58
N LEU A 237 -26.56 8.90 1.38
CA LEU A 237 -25.43 8.57 2.26
C LEU A 237 -25.78 7.46 3.25
N THR A 238 -26.94 7.59 3.94
CA THR A 238 -27.37 6.58 4.92
C THR A 238 -27.62 5.22 4.27
N SER A 239 -28.22 5.19 3.08
CA SER A 239 -28.51 3.94 2.36
C SER A 239 -27.27 3.24 1.80
N THR A 240 -26.19 3.98 1.51
CA THR A 240 -24.94 3.45 0.96
C THR A 240 -23.87 3.23 2.02
N LEU A 241 -24.01 3.80 3.23
CA LEU A 241 -23.02 3.77 4.30
C LEU A 241 -22.59 2.35 4.66
N SER A 242 -23.55 1.46 4.89
CA SER A 242 -23.27 0.07 5.27
C SER A 242 -22.42 -0.63 4.22
N ARG A 243 -22.75 -0.47 2.93
CA ARG A 243 -21.96 -1.05 1.83
C ARG A 243 -20.54 -0.47 1.82
N SER A 244 -20.37 0.84 1.88
CA SER A 244 -19.06 1.48 1.84
C SER A 244 -18.19 1.07 3.03
N VAL A 245 -18.76 0.99 4.23
CA VAL A 245 -18.03 0.56 5.44
C VAL A 245 -17.64 -0.91 5.34
N ILE A 246 -18.56 -1.81 4.98
CA ILE A 246 -18.27 -3.25 4.89
C ILE A 246 -17.19 -3.53 3.83
N THR A 247 -17.29 -2.91 2.64
CA THR A 247 -16.28 -3.10 1.59
C THR A 247 -14.91 -2.57 2.01
N THR A 248 -14.87 -1.43 2.67
CA THR A 248 -13.61 -0.87 3.19
C THR A 248 -13.03 -1.76 4.30
N LEU A 249 -13.84 -2.24 5.25
CA LEU A 249 -13.38 -3.11 6.32
C LEU A 249 -12.84 -4.45 5.80
N THR A 250 -13.53 -5.08 4.84
CA THR A 250 -13.05 -6.35 4.26
C THR A 250 -11.70 -6.18 3.56
N THR A 251 -11.52 -5.09 2.80
CA THR A 251 -10.23 -4.77 2.17
C THR A 251 -9.18 -4.42 3.21
N LEU A 252 -9.55 -3.66 4.24
CA LEU A 252 -8.66 -3.27 5.33
C LEU A 252 -8.13 -4.50 6.08
N PHE A 253 -8.95 -5.51 6.34
CA PHE A 253 -8.49 -6.76 6.96
C PHE A 253 -7.45 -7.49 6.12
N ALA A 254 -7.62 -7.55 4.80
CA ALA A 254 -6.62 -8.14 3.90
C ALA A 254 -5.30 -7.36 3.90
N VAL A 255 -5.39 -6.03 3.88
CA VAL A 255 -4.21 -5.14 3.91
C VAL A 255 -3.51 -5.18 5.27
N LEU A 256 -4.26 -5.24 6.38
CA LEU A 256 -3.69 -5.41 7.72
C LEU A 256 -3.00 -6.78 7.88
N ALA A 257 -3.53 -7.84 7.28
CA ALA A 257 -2.83 -9.11 7.26
C ALA A 257 -1.47 -8.98 6.56
N LEU A 258 -1.40 -8.29 5.41
CA LEU A 258 -0.10 -7.99 4.78
C LEU A 258 0.80 -7.16 5.70
N PHE A 259 0.27 -6.16 6.38
CA PHE A 259 1.03 -5.32 7.30
C PHE A 259 1.68 -6.12 8.43
N PHE A 260 0.95 -7.05 9.05
CA PHE A 260 1.46 -7.82 10.21
C PHE A 260 2.35 -9.01 9.81
N PHE A 261 2.13 -9.60 8.64
CA PHE A 261 2.82 -10.82 8.23
C PHE A 261 3.93 -10.61 7.20
N THR A 262 4.18 -9.35 6.75
CA THR A 262 5.26 -9.07 5.80
C THR A 262 6.23 -8.03 6.31
N THR A 263 7.40 -7.97 5.70
CA THR A 263 8.47 -7.03 6.03
C THR A 263 8.96 -6.28 4.79
N GLY A 264 9.74 -5.22 4.99
CA GLY A 264 10.33 -4.44 3.91
C GLY A 264 9.31 -3.68 3.06
N THR A 265 9.47 -3.70 1.75
CA THR A 265 8.67 -2.88 0.82
C THR A 265 7.18 -3.24 0.81
N ILE A 266 6.81 -4.50 1.09
CA ILE A 266 5.40 -4.92 1.15
C ILE A 266 4.74 -4.41 2.44
N HIS A 267 5.46 -4.42 3.55
CA HIS A 267 5.02 -3.82 4.80
C HIS A 267 4.73 -2.31 4.62
N ASP A 268 5.68 -1.56 4.03
CA ASP A 268 5.52 -0.13 3.76
C ASP A 268 4.33 0.14 2.81
N PHE A 269 4.18 -0.67 1.76
CA PHE A 269 3.04 -0.63 0.85
C PHE A 269 1.72 -0.82 1.58
N SER A 270 1.63 -1.85 2.43
CA SER A 270 0.40 -2.15 3.18
C SER A 270 0.07 -1.09 4.21
N LEU A 271 1.08 -0.49 4.85
CA LEU A 271 0.89 0.63 5.77
C LEU A 271 0.31 1.86 5.04
N ALA A 272 0.88 2.22 3.88
CA ALA A 272 0.36 3.30 3.05
C ALA A 272 -1.08 3.04 2.59
N LEU A 273 -1.39 1.80 2.13
CA LEU A 273 -2.75 1.40 1.77
C LEU A 273 -3.72 1.49 2.94
N THR A 274 -3.31 1.10 4.15
CA THR A 274 -4.15 1.17 5.35
C THR A 274 -4.63 2.61 5.60
N VAL A 275 -3.70 3.56 5.58
CA VAL A 275 -4.03 4.98 5.77
C VAL A 275 -4.89 5.50 4.63
N GLY A 276 -4.56 5.14 3.39
CA GLY A 276 -5.32 5.55 2.21
C GLY A 276 -6.76 5.00 2.20
N LEU A 277 -6.99 3.75 2.62
CA LEU A 277 -8.33 3.17 2.75
C LEU A 277 -9.18 3.90 3.78
N ILE A 278 -8.62 4.24 4.92
CA ILE A 278 -9.32 5.00 5.98
C ILE A 278 -9.65 6.40 5.46
N SER A 279 -8.69 7.09 4.84
CA SER A 279 -8.90 8.41 4.23
C SER A 279 -9.98 8.37 3.15
N GLY A 280 -9.92 7.38 2.23
CA GLY A 280 -10.88 7.24 1.13
C GLY A 280 -12.31 6.95 1.60
N CYS A 281 -12.48 6.17 2.68
CA CYS A 281 -13.78 5.98 3.30
C CYS A 281 -14.33 7.29 3.89
N TYR A 282 -13.48 8.07 4.54
CA TYR A 282 -13.86 9.37 5.08
C TYR A 282 -14.18 10.37 3.97
N SER A 283 -13.31 10.51 2.99
CA SER A 283 -13.43 11.53 1.94
C SER A 283 -14.65 11.32 1.05
N SER A 284 -14.97 10.07 0.72
CA SER A 284 -16.14 9.74 -0.09
C SER A 284 -17.46 10.16 0.56
N ILE A 285 -17.55 10.08 1.88
CA ILE A 285 -18.76 10.44 2.65
C ILE A 285 -18.78 11.95 2.93
N PHE A 286 -17.69 12.47 3.51
CA PHE A 286 -17.69 13.82 4.06
C PHE A 286 -17.19 14.87 3.07
N ILE A 287 -16.13 14.62 2.32
CA ILE A 287 -15.56 15.63 1.40
C ILE A 287 -16.40 15.73 0.14
N ALA A 288 -16.66 14.61 -0.55
CA ALA A 288 -17.49 14.61 -1.75
C ALA A 288 -18.92 15.07 -1.43
N GLY A 289 -19.50 14.57 -0.32
CA GLY A 289 -20.84 14.97 0.13
C GLY A 289 -20.95 16.46 0.48
N ALA A 290 -19.99 17.00 1.23
CA ALA A 290 -19.97 18.42 1.58
C ALA A 290 -19.81 19.33 0.36
N PHE A 291 -18.92 18.96 -0.56
CA PHE A 291 -18.71 19.74 -1.79
C PHE A 291 -19.99 19.82 -2.63
N ILE A 292 -20.61 18.68 -2.91
CA ILE A 292 -21.82 18.66 -3.75
C ILE A 292 -23.00 19.36 -3.07
N LEU A 293 -23.09 19.25 -1.73
CA LEU A 293 -24.09 20.00 -0.95
C LEU A 293 -23.87 21.50 -1.09
N SER A 294 -22.63 21.96 -1.04
CA SER A 294 -22.28 23.39 -1.21
C SER A 294 -22.70 23.93 -2.57
N VAL A 295 -22.45 23.15 -3.63
CA VAL A 295 -22.80 23.55 -5.01
C VAL A 295 -24.31 23.54 -5.25
N ARG A 296 -25.04 22.56 -4.68
CA ARG A 296 -26.48 22.36 -4.93
C ARG A 296 -27.40 22.83 -3.79
N LYS A 297 -26.90 23.53 -2.81
CA LYS A 297 -27.65 23.94 -1.60
C LYS A 297 -29.00 24.62 -1.88
N ASN A 298 -29.06 25.43 -2.93
CA ASN A 298 -30.25 26.25 -3.26
C ASN A 298 -31.16 25.59 -4.34
N GLN A 299 -30.83 24.39 -4.81
CA GLN A 299 -31.66 23.71 -5.81
C GLN A 299 -32.87 23.06 -5.13
N LYS A 300 -34.06 23.48 -5.54
CA LYS A 300 -35.33 22.82 -5.21
C LYS A 300 -35.65 21.82 -6.29
N PHE A 301 -35.81 20.59 -5.93
CA PHE A 301 -36.21 19.53 -6.86
C PHE A 301 -37.72 19.37 -6.76
N THR A 302 -38.44 19.83 -7.80
CA THR A 302 -39.85 19.51 -8.00
C THR A 302 -39.86 18.25 -8.85
N THR A 303 -40.24 17.15 -8.28
CA THR A 303 -40.47 15.92 -9.05
C THR A 303 -41.69 16.20 -9.95
N ILE A 304 -41.49 16.12 -11.24
CA ILE A 304 -42.60 15.93 -12.17
C ILE A 304 -43.08 14.50 -11.92
N ALA A 305 -43.94 14.32 -10.92
CA ALA A 305 -44.67 13.08 -10.80
C ALA A 305 -45.30 12.83 -12.17
N SER A 306 -44.85 11.78 -12.86
CA SER A 306 -45.47 11.29 -14.05
C SER A 306 -46.93 11.00 -13.71
N LYS A 307 -47.80 11.93 -14.02
CA LYS A 307 -49.27 11.73 -14.08
C LYS A 307 -49.65 10.75 -15.18
N SER A 308 -48.75 9.92 -15.63
CA SER A 308 -49.03 8.89 -16.61
C SER A 308 -49.12 7.53 -15.91
N ASN A 309 -50.32 6.99 -15.95
CA ASN A 309 -50.67 5.57 -15.81
C ASN A 309 -51.07 4.98 -14.44
N ILE A 310 -51.63 5.77 -13.53
CA ILE A 310 -52.48 5.17 -12.48
C ILE A 310 -53.96 5.06 -12.88
N SER A 311 -54.37 5.68 -13.99
CA SER A 311 -55.77 5.64 -14.46
C SER A 311 -56.11 4.42 -15.34
N GLN A 312 -55.21 3.44 -15.49
CA GLN A 312 -55.49 2.23 -16.32
C GLN A 312 -55.61 0.93 -15.52
N PHE A 313 -55.55 1.00 -14.19
CA PHE A 313 -56.00 -0.15 -13.41
C PHE A 313 -57.48 -0.02 -13.08
N LYS A 314 -58.31 -0.35 -14.06
CA LYS A 314 -59.73 -0.65 -13.81
C LYS A 314 -59.75 -2.01 -13.10
N PRO A 315 -60.32 -2.10 -11.88
CA PRO A 315 -60.55 -3.42 -11.29
C PRO A 315 -61.49 -4.18 -12.23
N ALA A 316 -61.21 -5.44 -12.48
CA ALA A 316 -62.16 -6.34 -13.15
C ALA A 316 -63.45 -6.31 -12.35
N GLU A 317 -64.55 -5.89 -12.96
CA GLU A 317 -65.88 -6.05 -12.42
C GLU A 317 -66.10 -7.57 -12.29
N ASP A 318 -66.37 -8.02 -11.08
CA ASP A 318 -66.91 -9.35 -10.80
C ASP A 318 -68.19 -9.52 -11.61
N GLU A 319 -68.14 -10.24 -12.72
CA GLU A 319 -69.32 -10.86 -13.33
C GLU A 319 -69.75 -11.99 -12.39
N THR A 320 -70.61 -11.66 -11.44
CA THR A 320 -71.41 -12.69 -10.77
C THR A 320 -72.46 -13.16 -11.75
N ASP A 321 -72.31 -14.38 -12.21
CA ASP A 321 -73.27 -15.16 -12.90
C ASP A 321 -74.59 -15.21 -12.12
N ASP A 322 -75.59 -14.51 -12.62
CA ASP A 322 -77.00 -14.89 -12.45
C ASP A 322 -77.36 -15.89 -13.54
N ALA A 323 -77.38 -17.14 -13.20
CA ALA A 323 -78.06 -18.15 -14.02
C ALA A 323 -78.78 -19.13 -13.10
N GLU A 324 -80.08 -19.10 -13.23
CA GLU A 324 -81.05 -20.10 -12.75
C GLU A 324 -80.71 -21.56 -13.18
#